data_c9b824ecf5593beb14c44f709e67b4cc
#
_entry.id   c9b824ecf5593beb14c44f709e67b4cc
#
_cell.length_a   1.000
_cell.length_b   1.000
_cell.length_c   1.000
_cell.angle_alpha   90.00
_cell.angle_beta   90.00
_cell.angle_gamma   90.00
#
_symmetry.space_group_name_H-M   'P 1'
#
loop_
_entity.id
_entity.type
_entity.pdbx_description
1 polymer ?
#
loop_
_entity_poly.entity_id
_entity_poly.type
_entity_poly.pdbx_seq_one_letter_code
_entity_poly.pdbx_strand_id
1 'polypeptide(L)'
;MAVYDVGDLDLAKKYGIVDVDADDRITDFVEKPEQPPTMLCATATYLYTREDAARVETYLAEGNPPDQPGNFVAWLHTRAPMYAYRFPGEWYDIGDAAQLLEADNRMRRRRGLPERAEYSPS
;
A
#
# COMPACT_ATOMS: atom_id res chain seq x y z
N MET A 1 -9.68 0.67 0.66
CA MET A 1 -8.32 0.53 1.19
C MET A 1 -7.62 1.87 1.28
N ALA A 2 -6.65 2.03 2.19
CA ALA A 2 -5.85 3.23 2.25
C ALA A 2 -4.81 3.24 1.12
N VAL A 3 -4.65 4.40 0.48
CA VAL A 3 -3.71 4.63 -0.61
C VAL A 3 -2.91 5.91 -0.38
N TYR A 4 -1.69 5.94 -0.91
CA TYR A 4 -0.77 7.07 -0.76
C TYR A 4 -0.15 7.44 -2.11
N ASP A 5 -0.11 8.72 -2.43
CA ASP A 5 0.60 9.22 -3.61
C ASP A 5 2.08 9.37 -3.26
N VAL A 6 2.91 8.52 -3.84
CA VAL A 6 4.36 8.53 -3.56
C VAL A 6 5.11 9.64 -4.30
N GLY A 7 4.46 10.32 -5.25
CA GLY A 7 5.01 11.48 -5.96
C GLY A 7 6.19 11.17 -6.90
N ASP A 8 6.49 9.89 -7.13
CA ASP A 8 7.63 9.44 -7.92
C ASP A 8 7.30 8.10 -8.62
N LEU A 9 7.40 8.05 -9.95
CA LEU A 9 7.09 6.85 -10.73
C LEU A 9 8.10 5.72 -10.52
N ASP A 10 9.37 6.02 -10.25
CA ASP A 10 10.36 4.98 -9.99
C ASP A 10 10.16 4.35 -8.61
N LEU A 11 9.72 5.14 -7.64
CA LEU A 11 9.32 4.63 -6.34
C LEU A 11 8.04 3.79 -6.44
N ALA A 12 7.08 4.21 -7.27
CA ALA A 12 5.83 3.50 -7.50
C ALA A 12 6.02 2.05 -8.00
N LYS A 13 7.08 1.77 -8.76
CA LYS A 13 7.41 0.41 -9.23
C LYS A 13 7.61 -0.62 -8.10
N LYS A 14 7.83 -0.17 -6.87
CA LYS A 14 8.08 -1.04 -5.71
C LYS A 14 6.82 -1.52 -5.02
N TYR A 15 5.67 -0.95 -5.37
CA TYR A 15 4.40 -1.12 -4.65
C TYR A 15 3.28 -1.65 -5.53
N GLY A 16 2.21 -2.11 -4.91
CA GLY A 16 0.94 -2.31 -5.58
C GLY A 16 0.35 -0.96 -5.97
N ILE A 17 0.10 -0.76 -7.25
CA ILE A 17 -0.41 0.51 -7.80
C ILE A 17 -1.89 0.41 -8.08
N VAL A 18 -2.58 1.49 -7.77
CA VAL A 18 -4.04 1.60 -7.84
C VAL A 18 -4.40 2.65 -8.88
N ASP A 19 -5.35 2.33 -9.75
CA ASP A 19 -6.08 3.31 -10.54
C ASP A 19 -7.51 3.45 -10.02
N VAL A 20 -8.06 4.66 -10.07
CA VAL A 20 -9.38 4.98 -9.52
C VAL A 20 -10.17 5.90 -10.43
N ASP A 21 -11.48 5.80 -10.38
CA ASP A 21 -12.38 6.72 -11.04
C ASP A 21 -12.62 8.01 -10.22
N ALA A 22 -13.53 8.86 -10.70
CA ALA A 22 -13.85 10.14 -10.07
C ALA A 22 -14.50 10.00 -8.67
N ASP A 23 -15.02 8.83 -8.33
CA ASP A 23 -15.65 8.52 -7.04
C ASP A 23 -14.70 7.74 -6.12
N ASP A 24 -13.39 7.72 -6.42
CA ASP A 24 -12.35 6.93 -5.74
C ASP A 24 -12.61 5.42 -5.76
N ARG A 25 -13.46 4.92 -6.66
CA ARG A 25 -13.62 3.49 -6.87
C ARG A 25 -12.40 2.95 -7.61
N ILE A 26 -11.89 1.83 -7.13
CA ILE A 26 -10.73 1.16 -7.75
C ILE A 26 -11.16 0.54 -9.08
N THR A 27 -10.52 0.98 -10.14
CA THR A 27 -10.73 0.50 -11.51
C THR A 27 -9.66 -0.48 -11.96
N ASP A 28 -8.46 -0.38 -11.39
CA ASP A 28 -7.36 -1.31 -11.62
C ASP A 28 -6.42 -1.41 -10.42
N PHE A 29 -5.76 -2.57 -10.30
CA PHE A 29 -4.74 -2.85 -9.31
C PHE A 29 -3.63 -3.69 -9.93
N VAL A 30 -2.40 -3.18 -9.94
CA VAL A 30 -1.24 -3.89 -10.49
C VAL A 30 -0.12 -3.96 -9.44
N GLU A 31 0.29 -5.18 -9.11
CA GLU A 31 1.39 -5.41 -8.17
C GLU A 31 2.73 -5.17 -8.85
N LYS A 32 3.53 -4.23 -8.34
CA LYS A 32 4.89 -3.90 -8.77
C LYS A 32 5.06 -3.77 -10.30
N PRO A 33 4.30 -2.90 -10.96
CA PRO A 33 4.36 -2.75 -12.42
C PRO A 33 5.69 -2.14 -12.86
N GLU A 34 6.24 -2.61 -13.97
CA GLU A 34 7.42 -1.97 -14.60
C GLU A 34 7.10 -0.54 -15.09
N GLN A 35 5.88 -0.30 -15.50
CA GLN A 35 5.38 0.99 -15.94
C GLN A 35 4.12 1.34 -15.14
N PRO A 36 4.26 2.01 -13.98
CA PRO A 36 3.12 2.37 -13.16
C PRO A 36 2.18 3.34 -13.90
N PRO A 37 0.86 3.04 -13.98
CA PRO A 37 -0.09 3.95 -14.60
C PRO A 37 -0.35 5.20 -13.76
N THR A 38 -0.16 5.11 -12.46
CA THR A 38 -0.30 6.20 -11.49
C THR A 38 0.81 6.14 -10.44
N MET A 39 0.89 7.15 -9.55
CA MET A 39 1.77 7.13 -8.38
C MET A 39 1.01 6.78 -7.10
N LEU A 40 -0.25 6.32 -7.23
CA LEU A 40 -1.10 5.99 -6.11
C LEU A 40 -0.86 4.55 -5.67
N CYS A 41 -0.16 4.36 -4.56
CA CYS A 41 0.18 3.04 -4.06
C CYS A 41 -0.72 2.56 -2.92
N ALA A 42 -0.94 1.27 -2.87
CA ALA A 42 -1.60 0.60 -1.76
C ALA A 42 -0.67 0.53 -0.54
N THR A 43 -1.17 0.92 0.63
CA THR A 43 -0.38 0.98 1.86
C THR A 43 -0.49 -0.27 2.72
N ALA A 44 -0.98 -1.37 2.17
CA ALA A 44 -1.28 -2.63 2.86
C ALA A 44 -2.27 -2.46 4.04
N THR A 45 -3.07 -1.40 4.02
CA THR A 45 -4.12 -1.15 5.02
C THR A 45 -5.48 -1.32 4.35
N TYR A 46 -6.16 -2.41 4.68
CA TYR A 46 -7.42 -2.81 4.07
C TYR A 46 -8.55 -2.86 5.09
N LEU A 47 -9.73 -2.40 4.68
CA LEU A 47 -10.99 -2.61 5.38
C LEU A 47 -11.91 -3.40 4.45
N TYR A 48 -12.31 -4.57 4.88
CA TYR A 48 -13.23 -5.43 4.16
C TYR A 48 -14.57 -5.51 4.89
N THR A 49 -15.65 -5.60 4.13
CA THR A 49 -16.92 -6.07 4.70
C THR A 49 -16.77 -7.52 5.15
N ARG A 50 -17.69 -7.99 6.01
CA ARG A 50 -17.71 -9.41 6.41
C ARG A 50 -17.84 -10.33 5.17
N GLU A 51 -18.65 -9.91 4.21
CA GLU A 51 -18.88 -10.67 2.97
C GLU A 51 -17.61 -10.73 2.13
N ASP A 52 -16.93 -9.61 1.93
CA ASP A 52 -15.69 -9.57 1.13
C ASP A 52 -14.54 -10.32 1.81
N ALA A 53 -14.45 -10.25 3.14
CA ALA A 53 -13.47 -11.04 3.89
C ALA A 53 -13.71 -12.55 3.74
N ALA A 54 -14.97 -13.00 3.72
CA ALA A 54 -15.31 -14.40 3.50
C ALA A 54 -14.94 -14.91 2.09
N ARG A 55 -14.82 -14.01 1.11
CA ARG A 55 -14.38 -14.36 -0.26
C ARG A 55 -12.93 -14.82 -0.36
N VAL A 56 -12.12 -14.65 0.70
CA VAL A 56 -10.76 -15.21 0.78
C VAL A 56 -10.78 -16.73 0.60
N GLU A 57 -11.77 -17.42 1.15
CA GLU A 57 -11.92 -18.87 0.96
C GLU A 57 -12.14 -19.24 -0.52
N THR A 58 -12.97 -18.48 -1.22
CA THR A 58 -13.20 -18.67 -2.66
C THR A 58 -11.93 -18.38 -3.47
N TYR A 59 -11.23 -17.28 -3.14
CA TYR A 59 -9.97 -16.90 -3.76
C TYR A 59 -8.93 -18.04 -3.67
N LEU A 60 -8.79 -18.63 -2.49
CA LEU A 60 -7.84 -19.74 -2.28
C LEU A 60 -8.31 -21.03 -2.97
N ALA A 61 -9.61 -21.32 -2.95
CA ALA A 61 -10.17 -22.50 -3.61
C ALA A 61 -10.02 -22.47 -5.15
N GLU A 62 -9.96 -21.27 -5.74
CA GLU A 62 -9.66 -21.07 -7.16
C GLU A 62 -8.17 -21.30 -7.51
N GLY A 63 -7.32 -21.58 -6.52
CA GLY A 63 -5.89 -21.84 -6.71
C GLY A 63 -5.02 -20.58 -6.81
N ASN A 64 -5.53 -19.43 -6.38
CA ASN A 64 -4.78 -18.18 -6.40
C ASN A 64 -3.67 -18.18 -5.33
N PRO A 65 -2.55 -17.41 -5.54
CA PRO A 65 -1.42 -17.35 -4.62
C PRO A 65 -1.82 -16.80 -3.24
N PRO A 66 -1.44 -17.47 -2.12
CA PRO A 66 -1.86 -17.07 -0.77
C PRO A 66 -0.92 -16.06 -0.10
N ASP A 67 0.25 -15.78 -0.68
CA ASP A 67 1.38 -15.13 -0.01
C ASP A 67 1.39 -13.59 -0.09
N GLN A 68 0.66 -13.00 -1.03
CA GLN A 68 0.65 -11.55 -1.25
C GLN A 68 -0.78 -11.00 -1.16
N PRO A 69 -1.10 -10.18 -0.15
CA PRO A 69 -2.44 -9.60 0.00
C PRO A 69 -2.90 -8.76 -1.21
N GLY A 70 -1.95 -8.16 -1.95
CA GLY A 70 -2.24 -7.42 -3.18
C GLY A 70 -2.90 -8.29 -4.25
N ASN A 71 -2.55 -9.57 -4.34
CA ASN A 71 -3.18 -10.51 -5.27
C ASN A 71 -4.67 -10.71 -4.98
N PHE A 72 -5.04 -10.74 -3.70
CA PHE A 72 -6.45 -10.80 -3.30
C PHE A 72 -7.18 -9.51 -3.69
N VAL A 73 -6.56 -8.35 -3.53
CA VAL A 73 -7.14 -7.07 -3.97
C VAL A 73 -7.34 -7.06 -5.48
N ALA A 74 -6.33 -7.47 -6.26
CA ALA A 74 -6.41 -7.58 -7.72
C ALA A 74 -7.54 -8.51 -8.17
N TRP A 75 -7.76 -9.59 -7.45
CA TRP A 75 -8.87 -10.52 -7.71
C TRP A 75 -10.23 -9.94 -7.29
N LEU A 76 -10.30 -9.31 -6.10
CA LEU A 76 -11.55 -8.87 -5.50
C LEU A 76 -12.15 -7.65 -6.22
N HIS A 77 -11.34 -6.66 -6.63
CA HIS A 77 -11.85 -5.42 -7.24
C HIS A 77 -12.66 -5.65 -8.51
N THR A 78 -12.42 -6.77 -9.22
CA THR A 78 -13.19 -7.16 -10.39
C THR A 78 -14.52 -7.83 -10.07
N ARG A 79 -14.76 -8.19 -8.80
CA ARG A 79 -15.91 -8.97 -8.32
C ARG A 79 -16.79 -8.21 -7.32
N ALA A 80 -16.21 -7.23 -6.65
CA ALA A 80 -16.91 -6.39 -5.68
C ALA A 80 -16.39 -4.95 -5.78
N PRO A 81 -17.22 -3.94 -5.53
CA PRO A 81 -16.77 -2.55 -5.47
C PRO A 81 -15.75 -2.36 -4.35
N MET A 82 -14.58 -1.84 -4.69
CA MET A 82 -13.56 -1.40 -3.74
C MET A 82 -13.30 0.09 -3.93
N TYR A 83 -13.00 0.78 -2.83
CA TYR A 83 -12.74 2.21 -2.84
C TYR A 83 -11.40 2.52 -2.21
N ALA A 84 -10.72 3.51 -2.76
CA ALA A 84 -9.49 4.06 -2.24
C ALA A 84 -9.80 5.17 -1.23
N TYR A 85 -9.04 5.21 -0.15
CA TYR A 85 -9.01 6.33 0.79
C TYR A 85 -7.63 6.97 0.75
N ARG A 86 -7.57 8.17 0.19
CA ARG A 86 -6.35 9.00 0.17
C ARG A 86 -6.22 9.70 1.51
N PHE A 87 -5.42 9.17 2.42
CA PHE A 87 -5.25 9.82 3.73
C PHE A 87 -4.28 11.01 3.66
N PRO A 88 -4.54 12.06 4.43
CA PRO A 88 -3.62 13.18 4.55
C PRO A 88 -2.43 12.80 5.43
N GLY A 89 -1.24 13.29 5.11
CA GLY A 89 -0.06 13.10 5.95
C GLY A 89 1.05 12.34 5.25
N GLU A 90 1.85 11.64 6.01
CA GLU A 90 3.02 10.91 5.51
C GLU A 90 2.86 9.42 5.77
N TRP A 91 3.35 8.64 4.85
CA TRP A 91 3.41 7.19 4.92
C TRP A 91 4.85 6.73 4.69
N TYR A 92 5.27 5.74 5.44
CA TYR A 92 6.59 5.14 5.33
C TYR A 92 6.43 3.62 5.22
N ASP A 93 6.96 3.07 4.15
CA ASP A 93 7.17 1.63 4.05
C ASP A 93 8.54 1.31 4.66
N ILE A 94 8.54 0.59 5.77
CA ILE A 94 9.77 0.29 6.51
C ILE A 94 10.14 -1.17 6.25
N GLY A 95 10.85 -1.40 5.14
CA GLY A 95 11.33 -2.72 4.73
C GLY A 95 12.79 -2.99 5.06
N ASP A 96 13.57 -1.95 5.40
CA ASP A 96 14.99 -2.07 5.73
C ASP A 96 15.45 -1.06 6.80
N ALA A 97 16.70 -1.21 7.27
CA ALA A 97 17.26 -0.36 8.32
C ALA A 97 17.43 1.11 7.90
N ALA A 98 17.66 1.38 6.62
CA ALA A 98 17.82 2.74 6.11
C ALA A 98 16.46 3.46 6.09
N GLN A 99 15.41 2.81 5.65
CA GLN A 99 14.04 3.32 5.68
C GLN A 99 13.55 3.54 7.12
N LEU A 100 13.90 2.64 8.04
CA LEU A 100 13.61 2.81 9.46
C LEU A 100 14.31 4.04 10.04
N LEU A 101 15.59 4.24 9.72
CA LEU A 101 16.34 5.40 10.17
C LEU A 101 15.77 6.71 9.63
N GLU A 102 15.37 6.73 8.36
CA GLU A 102 14.72 7.89 7.75
C GLU A 102 13.40 8.25 8.44
N ALA A 103 12.54 7.25 8.65
CA ALA A 103 11.26 7.42 9.33
C ALA A 103 11.45 7.90 10.79
N ASP A 104 12.38 7.29 11.55
CA ASP A 104 12.71 7.70 12.91
C ASP A 104 13.21 9.16 12.94
N ASN A 105 14.14 9.52 12.08
CA ASN A 105 14.69 10.87 12.02
C ASN A 105 13.63 11.91 11.65
N ARG A 106 12.70 11.57 10.79
CA ARG A 106 11.59 12.46 10.45
C ARG A 106 10.65 12.68 11.64
N MET A 107 10.34 11.63 12.40
CA MET A 107 9.57 11.76 13.64
C MET A 107 10.32 12.52 14.73
N ARG A 108 11.64 12.34 14.82
CA ARG A 108 12.51 13.07 15.75
C ARG A 108 12.52 14.56 15.44
N ARG A 109 12.72 14.96 14.18
CA ARG A 109 12.65 16.37 13.75
C ARG A 109 11.35 17.03 14.15
N ARG A 110 10.22 16.35 13.95
CA ARG A 110 8.90 16.86 14.34
C ARG A 110 8.76 17.13 15.85
N ARG A 111 9.51 16.38 16.66
CA ARG A 111 9.53 16.53 18.12
C ARG A 111 10.68 17.38 18.64
N GLY A 112 11.46 18.00 17.77
CA GLY A 112 12.64 18.78 18.15
C GLY A 112 13.77 17.96 18.76
N LEU A 113 13.82 16.65 18.46
CA LEU A 113 14.88 15.75 18.92
C LEU A 113 16.02 15.70 17.89
N PRO A 114 17.28 15.50 18.31
CA PRO A 114 18.41 15.38 17.39
C PRO A 114 18.25 14.12 16.53
N GLU A 115 18.67 14.22 15.25
CA GLU A 115 18.70 13.07 14.35
C GLU A 115 19.77 12.05 14.76
N ARG A 116 19.56 10.81 14.36
CA ARG A 116 20.53 9.71 14.52
C ARG A 116 21.30 9.51 13.22
N ALA A 117 22.59 9.24 13.34
CA ALA A 117 23.42 8.86 12.19
C ALA A 117 23.18 7.41 11.77
N GLU A 118 22.80 6.55 12.71
CA GLU A 118 22.53 5.13 12.49
C GLU A 118 21.44 4.64 13.45
N TYR A 119 20.79 3.54 13.08
CA TYR A 119 19.85 2.86 13.95
C TYR A 119 20.58 1.78 14.74
N SER A 120 20.72 1.99 16.05
CA SER A 120 21.17 0.96 16.99
C SER A 120 19.98 0.53 17.84
N PRO A 121 19.45 -0.70 17.68
CA PRO A 121 18.47 -1.19 18.59
C PRO A 121 19.11 -1.30 19.98
N SER A 122 18.49 -0.67 20.96
CA SER A 122 18.88 -0.74 22.37
C SER A 122 18.39 -2.04 23.01
#